data_eac593007ea33a9188fa2c2fb5277109
#
_entry.id   eac593007ea33a9188fa2c2fb5277109
#
_cell.length_a   1.000
_cell.length_b   1.000
_cell.length_c   1.000
_cell.angle_alpha   90.00
_cell.angle_beta   90.00
_cell.angle_gamma   90.00
#
_symmetry.space_group_name_H-M   'P 1'
#
loop_
_entity.id
_entity.type
_entity.pdbx_description
1 polymer ?
#
loop_
_entity_poly.entity_id
_entity_poly.type
_entity_poly.pdbx_seq_one_letter_code
_entity_poly.pdbx_strand_id
1 'polypeptide(L)'
;GPLTLAAFEEDAYQGRKGLGNTITWAAGNGLGSDDDANKDGYANSRFTIAVTSVTHLGEQSYYAEPGANILVAAHSNGDGEGITTTDIVGSGGYTTGNITNNFGGTSSATPLASGVIALMYDANPFLTWRDVQEILVHTSRMNDPSDLSWNTNGAGHNVSHKYGFGAIDAGAAVSLATNWTSLDQELNRTYGPFIENLSIPDGNSSWSTFPITVSSQLSIESIDVIVDIDHTYRGDLDIILESPYGTESWLAVSNGDSNNDYSDWQFNTV
;
A
#
# COMPACT_ATOMS: atom_id res chain seq x y z
N GLY A 1 -1.26 -7.37 15.65
CA GLY A 1 -0.61 -7.06 16.93
C GLY A 1 0.92 -7.20 16.86
N PRO A 2 1.69 -6.82 17.89
CA PRO A 2 3.16 -6.72 17.84
C PRO A 2 3.87 -8.00 17.43
N LEU A 3 3.36 -9.17 17.85
CA LEU A 3 3.95 -10.46 17.48
C LEU A 3 3.82 -10.76 15.98
N THR A 4 2.72 -10.34 15.36
CA THR A 4 2.51 -10.52 13.92
C THR A 4 3.45 -9.61 13.12
N LEU A 5 3.62 -8.36 13.54
CA LEU A 5 4.55 -7.42 12.89
C LEU A 5 6.01 -7.91 13.01
N ALA A 6 6.39 -8.40 14.19
CA ALA A 6 7.71 -9.02 14.38
C ALA A 6 7.91 -10.26 13.48
N ALA A 7 6.85 -11.06 13.26
CA ALA A 7 6.93 -12.20 12.35
C ALA A 7 7.06 -11.76 10.89
N PHE A 8 6.43 -10.67 10.47
CA PHE A 8 6.62 -10.10 9.13
C PHE A 8 8.07 -9.66 8.92
N GLU A 9 8.62 -8.95 9.89
CA GLU A 9 10.02 -8.52 9.86
C GLU A 9 10.99 -9.72 9.80
N GLU A 10 10.78 -10.72 10.67
CA GLU A 10 11.60 -11.95 10.66
C GLU A 10 11.51 -12.66 9.32
N ASP A 11 10.33 -12.78 8.75
CA ASP A 11 10.11 -13.46 7.47
C ASP A 11 10.72 -12.68 6.29
N ALA A 12 10.67 -11.34 6.32
CA ALA A 12 11.31 -10.49 5.34
C ALA A 12 12.85 -10.60 5.34
N TYR A 13 13.46 -10.82 6.51
CA TYR A 13 14.92 -10.92 6.60
C TYR A 13 15.46 -12.35 6.63
N GLN A 14 14.70 -13.34 7.11
CA GLN A 14 15.17 -14.72 7.28
C GLN A 14 14.52 -15.71 6.30
N GLY A 15 13.36 -15.35 5.76
CA GLY A 15 12.64 -16.17 4.79
C GLY A 15 13.50 -16.47 3.56
N ARG A 16 13.20 -17.56 2.86
CA ARG A 16 13.91 -17.98 1.63
C ARG A 16 15.46 -17.93 1.77
N LYS A 17 15.99 -18.35 2.92
CA LYS A 17 17.44 -18.39 3.23
C LYS A 17 18.10 -16.99 3.23
N GLY A 18 17.41 -15.97 3.71
CA GLY A 18 17.89 -14.60 3.80
C GLY A 18 17.54 -13.70 2.61
N LEU A 19 16.83 -14.22 1.60
CA LEU A 19 16.28 -13.39 0.52
C LEU A 19 14.95 -12.73 0.92
N GLY A 20 14.30 -13.23 1.97
CA GLY A 20 13.00 -12.81 2.45
C GLY A 20 11.83 -13.34 1.64
N ASN A 21 10.72 -13.57 2.30
CA ASN A 21 9.45 -13.81 1.65
C ASN A 21 8.74 -12.49 1.35
N THR A 22 7.92 -12.49 0.30
CA THR A 22 7.04 -11.36 0.00
C THR A 22 5.67 -11.64 0.56
N ILE A 23 5.17 -10.74 1.38
CA ILE A 23 3.86 -10.81 2.01
C ILE A 23 2.95 -9.80 1.31
N THR A 24 1.86 -10.27 0.68
CA THR A 24 0.83 -9.40 0.11
C THR A 24 -0.31 -9.22 1.10
N TRP A 25 -0.85 -8.01 1.19
CA TRP A 25 -1.96 -7.70 2.09
C TRP A 25 -3.04 -6.92 1.34
N ALA A 26 -4.30 -7.25 1.60
CA ALA A 26 -5.43 -6.54 1.01
C ALA A 26 -5.55 -5.14 1.64
N ALA A 27 -5.66 -4.10 0.80
CA ALA A 27 -5.65 -2.72 1.28
C ALA A 27 -6.92 -2.33 2.07
N GLY A 28 -8.02 -3.06 1.88
CA GLY A 28 -9.26 -2.83 2.61
C GLY A 28 -10.45 -2.52 1.72
N ASN A 29 -11.66 -2.62 2.28
CA ASN A 29 -12.92 -2.49 1.55
C ASN A 29 -13.87 -1.46 2.19
N GLY A 30 -13.35 -0.54 2.97
CA GLY A 30 -14.11 0.43 3.77
C GLY A 30 -14.28 1.80 3.14
N LEU A 31 -14.01 2.00 1.83
CA LEU A 31 -14.17 3.32 1.17
C LEU A 31 -15.51 3.99 1.47
N GLY A 32 -16.61 3.22 1.49
CA GLY A 32 -17.94 3.75 1.81
C GLY A 32 -18.14 4.20 3.26
N SER A 33 -17.14 3.95 4.12
CA SER A 33 -17.07 4.39 5.52
C SER A 33 -15.92 5.36 5.76
N ASP A 34 -15.36 5.95 4.69
CA ASP A 34 -14.21 6.85 4.71
C ASP A 34 -12.98 6.25 5.40
N ASP A 35 -12.79 4.91 5.25
CA ASP A 35 -11.64 4.21 5.78
C ASP A 35 -10.43 4.34 4.86
N ASP A 36 -9.23 4.09 5.41
CA ASP A 36 -7.94 4.28 4.75
C ASP A 36 -7.01 3.12 5.09
N ALA A 37 -6.35 2.56 4.09
CA ALA A 37 -5.43 1.43 4.21
C ALA A 37 -4.29 1.69 5.22
N ASN A 38 -3.90 2.93 5.44
CA ASN A 38 -2.89 3.33 6.42
C ASN A 38 -3.39 3.25 7.88
N LYS A 39 -4.70 3.02 8.07
CA LYS A 39 -5.30 2.77 9.38
C LYS A 39 -5.37 1.28 9.74
N ASP A 40 -5.01 0.37 8.80
CA ASP A 40 -4.80 -1.05 9.07
C ASP A 40 -3.32 -1.31 9.38
N GLY A 41 -3.01 -1.66 10.63
CA GLY A 41 -1.65 -1.89 11.11
C GLY A 41 -0.92 -3.10 10.50
N TYR A 42 -1.49 -3.76 9.51
CA TYR A 42 -0.81 -4.79 8.71
C TYR A 42 -0.66 -4.35 7.25
N ALA A 43 -1.64 -3.64 6.69
CA ALA A 43 -1.54 -3.06 5.37
C ALA A 43 -0.48 -1.95 5.32
N ASN A 44 -0.30 -1.20 6.42
CA ASN A 44 0.68 -0.12 6.54
C ASN A 44 2.08 -0.58 6.99
N SER A 45 2.34 -1.88 7.00
CA SER A 45 3.67 -2.39 7.29
C SER A 45 4.55 -2.35 6.04
N ARG A 46 5.76 -1.78 6.13
CA ARG A 46 6.72 -1.79 5.03
C ARG A 46 7.11 -3.20 4.55
N PHE A 47 6.88 -4.22 5.39
CA PHE A 47 7.15 -5.62 5.08
C PHE A 47 6.02 -6.31 4.33
N THR A 48 4.92 -5.60 4.08
CA THR A 48 3.80 -6.08 3.29
C THR A 48 3.63 -5.24 2.03
N ILE A 49 3.15 -5.87 0.97
CA ILE A 49 2.69 -5.17 -0.23
C ILE A 49 1.19 -4.95 -0.09
N ALA A 50 0.78 -3.72 0.19
CA ALA A 50 -0.63 -3.36 0.18
C ALA A 50 -1.17 -3.36 -1.25
N VAL A 51 -2.16 -4.20 -1.51
CA VAL A 51 -2.77 -4.39 -2.82
C VAL A 51 -4.19 -3.86 -2.82
N THR A 52 -4.44 -2.83 -3.61
CA THR A 52 -5.79 -2.30 -3.84
C THR A 52 -6.47 -2.97 -5.04
N SER A 53 -7.72 -2.63 -5.29
CA SER A 53 -8.51 -3.24 -6.35
C SER A 53 -9.03 -2.24 -7.38
N VAL A 54 -8.99 -2.66 -8.63
CA VAL A 54 -9.61 -1.97 -9.77
C VAL A 54 -10.62 -2.87 -10.46
N THR A 55 -11.63 -2.26 -11.08
CA THR A 55 -12.66 -2.94 -11.88
C THR A 55 -12.07 -3.47 -13.17
N HIS A 56 -12.86 -4.16 -13.97
CA HIS A 56 -12.48 -4.60 -15.31
C HIS A 56 -12.19 -3.43 -16.28
N LEU A 57 -12.68 -2.23 -15.96
CA LEU A 57 -12.41 -0.99 -16.71
C LEU A 57 -11.09 -0.32 -16.28
N GLY A 58 -10.48 -0.78 -15.19
CA GLY A 58 -9.28 -0.18 -14.61
C GLY A 58 -9.56 0.96 -13.64
N GLU A 59 -10.80 1.25 -13.33
CA GLU A 59 -11.25 2.25 -12.37
C GLU A 59 -11.20 1.71 -10.95
N GLN A 60 -11.09 2.58 -9.94
CA GLN A 60 -11.13 2.19 -8.53
C GLN A 60 -12.42 1.41 -8.23
N SER A 61 -12.31 0.23 -7.62
CA SER A 61 -13.49 -0.50 -7.14
C SER A 61 -14.21 0.33 -6.07
N TYR A 62 -15.54 0.33 -6.08
CA TYR A 62 -16.39 1.19 -5.25
C TYR A 62 -16.20 1.05 -3.73
N TYR A 63 -15.51 0.02 -3.31
CA TYR A 63 -15.22 -0.27 -1.90
C TYR A 63 -13.73 -0.07 -1.55
N ALA A 64 -12.84 0.07 -2.54
CA ALA A 64 -11.41 0.03 -2.31
C ALA A 64 -10.92 1.26 -1.55
N GLU A 65 -10.32 1.04 -0.40
CA GLU A 65 -9.73 2.10 0.41
C GLU A 65 -8.55 2.74 -0.30
N PRO A 66 -8.40 4.06 -0.19
CA PRO A 66 -7.17 4.76 -0.55
C PRO A 66 -6.10 4.56 0.54
N GLY A 67 -4.86 4.99 0.26
CA GLY A 67 -3.81 5.04 1.27
C GLY A 67 -2.45 5.33 0.65
N ALA A 68 -1.58 6.06 1.35
CA ALA A 68 -0.22 6.36 0.92
C ALA A 68 0.69 5.12 0.94
N ASN A 69 0.29 4.06 1.64
CA ASN A 69 0.97 2.77 1.77
C ASN A 69 0.64 1.78 0.65
N ILE A 70 -0.29 2.10 -0.25
CA ILE A 70 -0.67 1.20 -1.35
C ILE A 70 0.48 1.15 -2.37
N LEU A 71 0.98 -0.07 -2.64
CA LEU A 71 2.03 -0.25 -3.64
C LEU A 71 1.45 -0.45 -5.04
N VAL A 72 0.47 -1.35 -5.20
CA VAL A 72 -0.06 -1.72 -6.51
C VAL A 72 -1.56 -1.99 -6.47
N ALA A 73 -2.18 -1.97 -7.65
CA ALA A 73 -3.55 -2.38 -7.88
C ALA A 73 -3.62 -3.69 -8.67
N ALA A 74 -4.66 -4.48 -8.42
CA ALA A 74 -4.99 -5.63 -9.26
C ALA A 74 -6.50 -5.70 -9.53
N HIS A 75 -6.89 -6.40 -10.60
CA HIS A 75 -8.30 -6.49 -10.96
C HIS A 75 -9.11 -7.26 -9.93
N SER A 76 -10.32 -6.77 -9.69
CA SER A 76 -11.33 -7.37 -8.82
C SER A 76 -12.73 -7.10 -9.36
N ASN A 77 -13.74 -7.22 -8.54
CA ASN A 77 -15.12 -6.96 -8.94
C ASN A 77 -15.46 -5.45 -8.92
N GLY A 78 -16.38 -5.10 -9.77
CA GLY A 78 -16.98 -3.77 -9.91
C GLY A 78 -17.64 -3.63 -11.28
N ASP A 79 -18.53 -2.66 -11.43
CA ASP A 79 -19.23 -2.34 -12.68
C ASP A 79 -19.93 -3.55 -13.34
N GLY A 80 -20.49 -4.42 -12.49
CA GLY A 80 -21.26 -5.58 -12.93
C GLY A 80 -20.47 -6.84 -13.21
N GLU A 81 -19.14 -6.78 -13.16
CA GLU A 81 -18.25 -7.93 -13.38
C GLU A 81 -17.53 -8.33 -12.07
N GLY A 82 -17.18 -9.62 -11.96
CA GLY A 82 -16.46 -10.16 -10.81
C GLY A 82 -15.38 -11.15 -11.23
N ILE A 83 -14.63 -11.63 -10.25
CA ILE A 83 -13.58 -12.62 -10.48
C ILE A 83 -14.19 -14.02 -10.55
N THR A 84 -13.87 -14.72 -11.64
CA THR A 84 -14.20 -16.14 -11.77
C THR A 84 -13.19 -17.00 -11.02
N THR A 85 -13.68 -17.79 -10.07
CA THR A 85 -12.84 -18.69 -9.28
C THR A 85 -13.61 -19.93 -8.82
N THR A 86 -12.92 -20.89 -8.21
CA THR A 86 -13.53 -22.06 -7.62
C THR A 86 -14.42 -21.67 -6.43
N ASP A 87 -15.51 -22.42 -6.24
CA ASP A 87 -16.47 -22.24 -5.16
C ASP A 87 -16.64 -23.52 -4.35
N ILE A 88 -17.25 -23.43 -3.17
CA ILE A 88 -17.64 -24.58 -2.38
C ILE A 88 -18.66 -25.40 -3.17
N VAL A 89 -18.40 -26.71 -3.32
CA VAL A 89 -19.29 -27.61 -4.05
C VAL A 89 -20.68 -27.69 -3.41
N GLY A 90 -21.73 -27.45 -4.19
CA GLY A 90 -23.11 -27.48 -3.75
C GLY A 90 -23.62 -26.14 -3.25
N SER A 91 -24.62 -26.14 -2.35
CA SER A 91 -25.35 -24.94 -1.92
C SER A 91 -24.67 -24.12 -0.81
N GLY A 92 -23.48 -24.49 -0.41
CA GLY A 92 -22.75 -23.81 0.69
C GLY A 92 -21.87 -22.65 0.25
N GLY A 93 -21.69 -22.43 -1.05
CA GLY A 93 -20.86 -21.38 -1.63
C GLY A 93 -21.63 -20.17 -2.13
N TYR A 94 -20.99 -19.35 -2.96
CA TYR A 94 -21.60 -18.21 -3.65
C TYR A 94 -22.66 -18.63 -4.69
N THR A 95 -22.47 -19.82 -5.25
CA THR A 95 -23.38 -20.42 -6.25
C THR A 95 -23.71 -21.86 -5.88
N THR A 96 -24.67 -22.50 -6.57
CA THR A 96 -24.95 -23.93 -6.41
C THR A 96 -23.97 -24.82 -7.16
N GLY A 97 -23.03 -24.23 -7.94
CA GLY A 97 -22.03 -24.94 -8.72
C GLY A 97 -20.68 -25.07 -7.98
N ASN A 98 -19.63 -25.32 -8.73
CA ASN A 98 -18.26 -25.44 -8.25
C ASN A 98 -17.43 -24.20 -8.61
N ILE A 99 -18.01 -23.24 -9.28
CA ILE A 99 -17.39 -22.02 -9.81
C ILE A 99 -18.34 -20.87 -9.53
N THR A 100 -17.77 -19.75 -9.07
CA THR A 100 -18.44 -18.47 -8.97
C THR A 100 -17.82 -17.46 -9.93
N ASN A 101 -18.61 -16.51 -10.41
CA ASN A 101 -18.16 -15.36 -11.20
C ASN A 101 -18.26 -14.05 -10.40
N ASN A 102 -18.54 -14.12 -9.12
CA ASN A 102 -18.87 -12.97 -8.28
C ASN A 102 -17.88 -12.78 -7.12
N PHE A 103 -16.72 -13.44 -7.16
CA PHE A 103 -15.71 -13.21 -6.14
C PHE A 103 -15.09 -11.83 -6.30
N GLY A 104 -14.84 -11.12 -5.18
CA GLY A 104 -14.43 -9.73 -5.22
C GLY A 104 -13.75 -9.25 -3.95
N GLY A 105 -13.74 -7.92 -3.79
CA GLY A 105 -13.02 -7.24 -2.73
C GLY A 105 -11.52 -7.11 -3.05
N THR A 106 -10.79 -6.34 -2.28
CA THR A 106 -9.32 -6.37 -2.30
C THR A 106 -8.79 -7.76 -1.96
N SER A 107 -9.64 -8.61 -1.35
CA SER A 107 -9.40 -10.03 -1.10
C SER A 107 -9.24 -10.88 -2.37
N SER A 108 -9.78 -10.48 -3.51
CA SER A 108 -9.55 -11.16 -4.79
C SER A 108 -8.40 -10.55 -5.59
N ALA A 109 -8.14 -9.27 -5.45
CA ALA A 109 -7.00 -8.58 -6.06
C ALA A 109 -5.66 -9.08 -5.50
N THR A 110 -5.58 -9.25 -4.20
CA THR A 110 -4.35 -9.66 -3.50
C THR A 110 -3.79 -11.01 -3.98
N PRO A 111 -4.56 -12.10 -4.10
CA PRO A 111 -4.02 -13.36 -4.63
C PRO A 111 -3.63 -13.30 -6.11
N LEU A 112 -4.22 -12.40 -6.92
CA LEU A 112 -3.73 -12.15 -8.28
C LEU A 112 -2.32 -11.55 -8.26
N ALA A 113 -2.08 -10.56 -7.39
CA ALA A 113 -0.75 -10.00 -7.19
C ALA A 113 0.24 -11.08 -6.69
N SER A 114 -0.17 -11.92 -5.74
CA SER A 114 0.65 -13.05 -5.26
C SER A 114 1.01 -14.01 -6.40
N GLY A 115 0.07 -14.27 -7.31
CA GLY A 115 0.31 -15.11 -8.48
C GLY A 115 1.37 -14.54 -9.42
N VAL A 116 1.34 -13.23 -9.67
CA VAL A 116 2.37 -12.53 -10.47
C VAL A 116 3.73 -12.61 -9.79
N ILE A 117 3.77 -12.37 -8.48
CA ILE A 117 5.02 -12.45 -7.68
C ILE A 117 5.60 -13.87 -7.72
N ALA A 118 4.75 -14.91 -7.67
CA ALA A 118 5.21 -16.29 -7.82
C ALA A 118 5.87 -16.54 -9.19
N LEU A 119 5.32 -15.97 -10.28
CA LEU A 119 5.93 -16.04 -11.61
C LEU A 119 7.25 -15.24 -11.68
N MET A 120 7.37 -14.11 -10.97
CA MET A 120 8.64 -13.38 -10.88
C MET A 120 9.71 -14.24 -10.18
N TYR A 121 9.37 -14.94 -9.11
CA TYR A 121 10.28 -15.86 -8.41
C TYR A 121 10.65 -17.11 -9.24
N ASP A 122 9.73 -17.59 -10.07
CA ASP A 122 10.04 -18.67 -11.02
C ASP A 122 11.05 -18.20 -12.08
N ALA A 123 10.88 -16.98 -12.58
CA ALA A 123 11.80 -16.37 -13.55
C ALA A 123 13.18 -16.04 -12.95
N ASN A 124 13.21 -15.61 -11.68
CA ASN A 124 14.44 -15.29 -10.97
C ASN A 124 14.32 -15.65 -9.46
N PRO A 125 14.77 -16.84 -9.04
CA PRO A 125 14.64 -17.30 -7.65
C PRO A 125 15.57 -16.56 -6.66
N PHE A 126 16.44 -15.68 -7.13
CA PHE A 126 17.37 -14.90 -6.30
C PHE A 126 16.84 -13.52 -5.92
N LEU A 127 15.68 -13.12 -6.40
CA LEU A 127 15.05 -11.86 -5.98
C LEU A 127 14.85 -11.80 -4.48
N THR A 128 15.22 -10.68 -3.87
CA THR A 128 14.85 -10.35 -2.49
C THR A 128 13.41 -9.88 -2.42
N TRP A 129 12.85 -9.77 -1.23
CA TRP A 129 11.52 -9.18 -1.02
C TRP A 129 11.47 -7.71 -1.48
N ARG A 130 12.57 -6.95 -1.33
CA ARG A 130 12.70 -5.56 -1.81
C ARG A 130 12.77 -5.49 -3.33
N ASP A 131 13.51 -6.39 -3.96
CA ASP A 131 13.57 -6.48 -5.43
C ASP A 131 12.18 -6.64 -6.03
N VAL A 132 11.34 -7.46 -5.39
CA VAL A 132 9.94 -7.66 -5.85
C VAL A 132 9.14 -6.35 -5.77
N GLN A 133 9.24 -5.61 -4.68
CA GLN A 133 8.56 -4.32 -4.54
C GLN A 133 9.02 -3.34 -5.62
N GLU A 134 10.32 -3.20 -5.81
CA GLU A 134 10.90 -2.28 -6.79
C GLU A 134 10.54 -2.65 -8.24
N ILE A 135 10.58 -3.94 -8.58
CA ILE A 135 10.11 -4.40 -9.90
C ILE A 135 8.64 -4.04 -10.13
N LEU A 136 7.79 -4.19 -9.12
CA LEU A 136 6.38 -3.81 -9.22
C LEU A 136 6.21 -2.30 -9.40
N VAL A 137 7.00 -1.48 -8.70
CA VAL A 137 7.01 -0.01 -8.90
C VAL A 137 7.36 0.34 -10.35
N HIS A 138 8.40 -0.27 -10.90
CA HIS A 138 8.87 0.02 -12.27
C HIS A 138 7.96 -0.51 -13.38
N THR A 139 7.15 -1.53 -13.11
CA THR A 139 6.40 -2.24 -14.15
C THR A 139 4.89 -2.07 -14.06
N SER A 140 4.38 -1.52 -12.95
CA SER A 140 2.95 -1.22 -12.86
C SER A 140 2.56 -0.14 -13.85
N ARG A 141 1.39 -0.30 -14.43
CA ARG A 141 0.88 0.61 -15.47
C ARG A 141 -0.16 1.56 -14.88
N MET A 142 -0.10 2.81 -15.25
CA MET A 142 -1.15 3.78 -14.95
C MET A 142 -2.47 3.24 -15.54
N ASN A 143 -3.39 2.84 -14.66
CA ASN A 143 -4.78 2.54 -15.00
C ASN A 143 -5.60 3.82 -14.84
N ASP A 144 -6.73 3.93 -15.50
CA ASP A 144 -7.55 5.14 -15.51
C ASP A 144 -6.71 6.45 -15.57
N PRO A 145 -6.06 6.74 -16.72
CA PRO A 145 -5.19 7.93 -16.83
C PRO A 145 -5.94 9.26 -16.71
N SER A 146 -7.28 9.22 -16.70
CA SER A 146 -8.13 10.40 -16.52
C SER A 146 -8.42 10.74 -15.06
N ASP A 147 -8.10 9.85 -14.12
CA ASP A 147 -8.28 10.12 -12.69
C ASP A 147 -7.28 11.19 -12.22
N LEU A 148 -7.79 12.20 -11.53
CA LEU A 148 -7.04 13.36 -11.08
C LEU A 148 -6.14 13.08 -9.86
N SER A 149 -6.20 11.88 -9.28
CA SER A 149 -5.35 11.50 -8.15
C SER A 149 -3.91 11.15 -8.54
N TRP A 150 -3.62 11.01 -9.84
CA TRP A 150 -2.28 10.72 -10.32
C TRP A 150 -1.34 11.91 -10.16
N ASN A 151 -0.20 11.66 -9.53
CA ASN A 151 0.92 12.58 -9.42
C ASN A 151 2.21 11.89 -9.89
N THR A 152 3.23 12.69 -10.21
CA THR A 152 4.58 12.16 -10.49
C THR A 152 5.47 12.48 -9.30
N ASN A 153 6.05 11.46 -8.68
CA ASN A 153 6.95 11.65 -7.53
C ASN A 153 8.34 12.14 -7.95
N GLY A 154 9.20 12.45 -6.98
CA GLY A 154 10.55 12.96 -7.23
C GLY A 154 11.49 11.97 -7.97
N ALA A 155 11.16 10.69 -8.01
CA ALA A 155 11.88 9.66 -8.78
C ALA A 155 11.36 9.51 -10.22
N GLY A 156 10.27 10.21 -10.57
CA GLY A 156 9.66 10.18 -11.91
C GLY A 156 8.62 9.08 -12.11
N HIS A 157 8.21 8.39 -11.05
CA HIS A 157 7.11 7.41 -11.11
C HIS A 157 5.76 8.08 -10.91
N ASN A 158 4.76 7.62 -11.67
CA ASN A 158 3.38 7.99 -11.40
C ASN A 158 2.89 7.23 -10.17
N VAL A 159 2.25 7.94 -9.25
CA VAL A 159 1.72 7.39 -8.00
C VAL A 159 0.37 8.02 -7.66
N SER A 160 -0.50 7.24 -7.05
CA SER A 160 -1.83 7.66 -6.62
C SER A 160 -2.19 6.96 -5.31
N HIS A 161 -2.78 7.67 -4.36
CA HIS A 161 -3.31 7.05 -3.13
C HIS A 161 -4.48 6.08 -3.39
N LYS A 162 -5.09 6.10 -4.60
CA LYS A 162 -6.13 5.14 -5.01
C LYS A 162 -5.56 3.88 -5.62
N TYR A 163 -4.39 3.97 -6.29
CA TYR A 163 -3.89 2.92 -7.18
C TYR A 163 -2.46 2.49 -6.87
N GLY A 164 -1.78 3.14 -5.92
CA GLY A 164 -0.33 2.99 -5.73
C GLY A 164 0.42 3.40 -7.00
N PHE A 165 1.38 2.61 -7.43
CA PHE A 165 2.09 2.82 -8.70
C PHE A 165 1.32 2.33 -9.92
N GLY A 166 0.12 1.77 -9.71
CA GLY A 166 -0.80 1.37 -10.77
C GLY A 166 -1.14 -0.12 -10.80
N ALA A 167 -1.85 -0.50 -11.83
CA ALA A 167 -2.24 -1.89 -12.03
C ALA A 167 -1.04 -2.76 -12.40
N ILE A 168 -0.90 -3.90 -11.74
CA ILE A 168 0.15 -4.90 -12.00
C ILE A 168 0.12 -5.32 -13.49
N ASP A 169 1.30 -5.30 -14.13
CA ASP A 169 1.55 -5.89 -15.44
C ASP A 169 2.43 -7.14 -15.28
N ALA A 170 1.80 -8.31 -15.34
CA ALA A 170 2.49 -9.58 -15.13
C ALA A 170 3.59 -9.83 -16.17
N GLY A 171 3.35 -9.46 -17.44
CA GLY A 171 4.31 -9.63 -18.51
C GLY A 171 5.55 -8.76 -18.31
N ALA A 172 5.36 -7.49 -18.01
CA ALA A 172 6.44 -6.55 -17.73
C ALA A 172 7.22 -6.94 -16.47
N ALA A 173 6.51 -7.29 -15.37
CA ALA A 173 7.13 -7.68 -14.10
C ALA A 173 8.02 -8.93 -14.25
N VAL A 174 7.52 -9.99 -14.89
CA VAL A 174 8.29 -11.22 -15.12
C VAL A 174 9.46 -10.98 -16.06
N SER A 175 9.26 -10.18 -17.13
CA SER A 175 10.33 -9.83 -18.06
C SER A 175 11.46 -9.07 -17.38
N LEU A 176 11.14 -8.07 -16.54
CA LEU A 176 12.12 -7.30 -15.80
C LEU A 176 12.82 -8.16 -14.74
N ALA A 177 12.08 -9.01 -14.02
CA ALA A 177 12.59 -9.94 -13.00
C ALA A 177 13.69 -10.87 -13.54
N THR A 178 13.56 -11.34 -14.79
CA THR A 178 14.49 -12.28 -15.42
C THR A 178 15.94 -11.79 -15.42
N ASN A 179 16.14 -10.48 -15.62
CA ASN A 179 17.47 -9.86 -15.72
C ASN A 179 17.71 -8.81 -14.62
N TRP A 180 16.93 -8.85 -13.56
CA TRP A 180 17.05 -7.92 -12.45
C TRP A 180 18.39 -8.07 -11.72
N THR A 181 19.04 -6.97 -11.46
CA THR A 181 20.18 -6.93 -10.56
C THR A 181 19.64 -6.53 -9.19
N SER A 182 19.85 -7.40 -8.21
CA SER A 182 19.36 -7.14 -6.84
C SER A 182 19.86 -5.81 -6.31
N LEU A 183 18.98 -5.16 -5.57
CA LEU A 183 19.26 -3.92 -4.87
C LEU A 183 20.46 -4.10 -3.90
N ASP A 184 21.18 -3.03 -3.68
CA ASP A 184 22.21 -2.98 -2.65
C ASP A 184 21.62 -3.23 -1.25
N GLN A 185 22.52 -3.47 -0.30
CA GLN A 185 22.11 -3.66 1.09
C GLN A 185 21.26 -2.49 1.58
N GLU A 186 20.14 -2.81 2.22
CA GLU A 186 19.26 -1.84 2.81
C GLU A 186 19.98 -0.93 3.82
N LEU A 187 19.66 0.36 3.74
CA LEU A 187 20.13 1.36 4.68
C LEU A 187 18.93 1.96 5.41
N ASN A 188 18.73 1.59 6.64
CA ASN A 188 17.70 2.17 7.48
C ASN A 188 18.26 3.40 8.23
N ARG A 189 17.46 4.48 8.32
CA ARG A 189 17.77 5.70 9.07
C ARG A 189 16.54 6.16 9.83
N THR A 190 16.73 6.41 11.11
CA THR A 190 15.70 6.97 11.99
C THR A 190 16.05 8.41 12.35
N TYR A 191 15.08 9.29 12.29
CA TYR A 191 15.18 10.68 12.71
C TYR A 191 14.12 10.95 13.78
N GLY A 192 14.52 11.60 14.86
CA GLY A 192 13.64 11.86 16.00
C GLY A 192 13.96 10.99 17.23
N PRO A 193 13.08 10.90 18.24
CA PRO A 193 11.79 11.59 18.27
C PRO A 193 11.93 13.12 18.29
N PHE A 194 11.00 13.80 17.60
CA PHE A 194 10.85 15.25 17.69
C PHE A 194 9.68 15.54 18.62
N ILE A 195 9.90 16.38 19.63
CA ILE A 195 8.85 16.76 20.60
C ILE A 195 8.50 18.23 20.35
N GLU A 196 7.43 18.43 19.59
CA GLU A 196 6.95 19.74 19.21
C GLU A 196 5.53 19.92 19.76
N ASN A 197 5.38 20.79 20.75
CA ASN A 197 4.05 21.12 21.28
C ASN A 197 3.36 22.14 20.37
N LEU A 198 3.14 21.79 19.10
CA LEU A 198 2.44 22.63 18.15
C LEU A 198 0.93 22.52 18.38
N SER A 199 0.24 23.66 18.42
CA SER A 199 -1.21 23.62 18.38
C SER A 199 -1.68 23.30 16.98
N ILE A 200 -2.63 22.37 16.85
CA ILE A 200 -3.30 22.07 15.59
C ILE A 200 -4.47 23.03 15.45
N PRO A 201 -4.54 23.82 14.37
CA PRO A 201 -5.62 24.78 14.15
C PRO A 201 -6.95 24.03 13.96
N ASP A 202 -7.97 24.45 14.67
CA ASP A 202 -9.29 23.89 14.61
C ASP A 202 -10.18 24.62 13.58
N GLY A 203 -10.89 23.87 12.76
CA GLY A 203 -11.92 24.37 11.84
C GLY A 203 -11.45 25.35 10.77
N ASN A 204 -10.20 25.33 10.37
CA ASN A 204 -9.67 26.19 9.31
C ASN A 204 -8.68 25.41 8.39
N SER A 205 -8.34 26.02 7.27
CA SER A 205 -7.43 25.46 6.25
C SER A 205 -5.94 25.77 6.50
N SER A 206 -5.56 26.13 7.72
CA SER A 206 -4.16 26.43 8.05
C SER A 206 -3.47 25.16 8.53
N TRP A 207 -2.25 24.95 8.12
CA TRP A 207 -1.40 23.82 8.51
C TRP A 207 -0.47 24.21 9.66
N SER A 208 -0.30 23.31 10.62
CA SER A 208 0.85 23.32 11.52
C SER A 208 1.97 22.52 10.84
N THR A 209 3.03 23.20 10.41
CA THR A 209 4.11 22.57 9.64
C THR A 209 5.34 22.40 10.51
N PHE A 210 5.93 21.21 10.43
CA PHE A 210 7.17 20.86 11.10
C PHE A 210 8.22 20.36 10.09
N PRO A 211 9.32 21.13 9.83
CA PRO A 211 10.35 20.72 8.88
C PRO A 211 11.30 19.70 9.52
N ILE A 212 11.47 18.54 8.86
CA ILE A 212 12.43 17.52 9.23
C ILE A 212 13.62 17.58 8.26
N THR A 213 14.82 17.75 8.80
CA THR A 213 16.05 17.73 7.97
C THR A 213 16.62 16.32 7.90
N VAL A 214 16.60 15.75 6.70
CA VAL A 214 17.25 14.46 6.40
C VAL A 214 18.65 14.74 5.86
N SER A 215 19.68 14.38 6.62
CA SER A 215 21.09 14.62 6.26
C SER A 215 21.70 13.54 5.37
N SER A 216 21.04 12.40 5.22
CA SER A 216 21.49 11.28 4.39
C SER A 216 20.97 11.42 2.97
N GLN A 217 21.84 11.15 1.98
CA GLN A 217 21.40 10.98 0.60
C GLN A 217 21.07 9.50 0.40
N LEU A 218 19.79 9.19 0.38
CA LEU A 218 19.27 7.83 0.20
C LEU A 218 18.28 7.84 -0.97
N SER A 219 18.27 6.77 -1.74
CA SER A 219 17.11 6.42 -2.57
C SER A 219 16.05 5.85 -1.62
N ILE A 220 14.88 6.45 -1.59
CA ILE A 220 13.83 6.10 -0.61
C ILE A 220 12.94 5.05 -1.25
N GLU A 221 12.78 3.91 -0.57
CA GLU A 221 11.85 2.83 -0.94
C GLU A 221 10.54 2.96 -0.15
N SER A 222 10.63 3.33 1.14
CA SER A 222 9.47 3.59 1.99
C SER A 222 9.85 4.48 3.18
N ILE A 223 8.85 5.14 3.74
CA ILE A 223 8.99 5.95 4.95
C ILE A 223 7.93 5.52 5.95
N ASP A 224 8.36 5.19 7.17
CA ASP A 224 7.49 5.03 8.32
C ASP A 224 7.47 6.33 9.11
N VAL A 225 6.27 6.85 9.39
CA VAL A 225 6.06 8.03 10.21
C VAL A 225 5.29 7.63 11.46
N ILE A 226 5.94 7.69 12.60
CA ILE A 226 5.30 7.38 13.88
C ILE A 226 4.85 8.69 14.52
N VAL A 227 3.59 8.79 14.85
CA VAL A 227 2.99 9.99 15.43
C VAL A 227 2.39 9.70 16.81
N ASP A 228 2.51 10.71 17.68
CA ASP A 228 1.85 10.79 18.97
C ASP A 228 1.17 12.15 19.03
N ILE A 229 -0.16 12.17 18.90
CA ILE A 229 -0.96 13.39 18.75
C ILE A 229 -2.16 13.33 19.69
N ASP A 230 -2.22 14.25 20.63
CA ASP A 230 -3.39 14.43 21.49
C ASP A 230 -4.47 15.22 20.75
N HIS A 231 -5.62 14.61 20.49
CA HIS A 231 -6.78 15.25 19.87
C HIS A 231 -8.09 14.58 20.29
N THR A 232 -9.15 15.37 20.47
CA THR A 232 -10.47 14.84 20.92
C THR A 232 -11.13 13.90 19.93
N TYR A 233 -10.93 14.14 18.63
CA TYR A 233 -11.43 13.31 17.53
C TYR A 233 -10.33 13.19 16.48
N ARG A 234 -9.59 12.08 16.48
CA ARG A 234 -8.50 11.89 15.53
C ARG A 234 -8.95 11.83 14.07
N GLY A 235 -10.24 11.52 13.85
CA GLY A 235 -10.85 11.57 12.52
C GLY A 235 -10.98 12.96 11.92
N ASP A 236 -10.84 14.04 12.71
CA ASP A 236 -10.85 15.41 12.21
C ASP A 236 -9.47 15.85 11.68
N LEU A 237 -8.45 14.98 11.76
CA LEU A 237 -7.07 15.32 11.41
C LEU A 237 -6.73 14.90 9.98
N ASP A 238 -6.19 15.85 9.23
CA ASP A 238 -5.41 15.58 8.03
C ASP A 238 -3.92 15.59 8.37
N ILE A 239 -3.19 14.56 7.94
CA ILE A 239 -1.75 14.44 8.17
C ILE A 239 -1.05 14.20 6.84
N ILE A 240 -0.11 15.09 6.48
CA ILE A 240 0.63 15.02 5.22
C ILE A 240 2.13 14.99 5.51
N LEU A 241 2.83 14.10 4.80
CA LEU A 241 4.27 14.17 4.64
C LEU A 241 4.59 14.73 3.25
N GLU A 242 5.30 15.85 3.21
CA GLU A 242 5.72 16.47 1.96
C GLU A 242 7.22 16.27 1.73
N SER A 243 7.59 15.78 0.55
CA SER A 243 8.97 15.63 0.13
C SER A 243 9.58 16.99 -0.27
N PRO A 244 10.95 17.12 -0.32
CA PRO A 244 11.59 18.31 -0.83
C PRO A 244 11.25 18.67 -2.29
N TYR A 245 10.68 17.73 -3.03
CA TYR A 245 10.26 17.91 -4.42
C TYR A 245 8.78 18.23 -4.57
N GLY A 246 8.06 18.40 -3.43
CA GLY A 246 6.64 18.72 -3.42
C GLY A 246 5.72 17.51 -3.65
N THR A 247 6.24 16.29 -3.50
CA THR A 247 5.37 15.10 -3.48
C THR A 247 4.70 15.03 -2.11
N GLU A 248 3.39 15.03 -2.10
CA GLU A 248 2.57 14.90 -0.88
C GLU A 248 2.12 13.46 -0.70
N SER A 249 2.42 12.90 0.48
CA SER A 249 1.85 11.65 0.97
C SER A 249 0.83 11.96 2.05
N TRP A 250 -0.43 11.77 1.74
CA TRP A 250 -1.53 11.92 2.68
C TRP A 250 -1.58 10.68 3.58
N LEU A 251 -1.02 10.81 4.77
CA LEU A 251 -0.90 9.72 5.74
C LEU A 251 -2.22 9.45 6.45
N ALA A 252 -2.99 10.49 6.69
CA ALA A 252 -4.37 10.42 7.17
C ALA A 252 -5.21 11.51 6.50
N VAL A 253 -6.45 11.18 6.20
CA VAL A 253 -7.47 12.11 5.70
C VAL A 253 -8.60 12.13 6.70
N SER A 254 -9.17 13.31 6.93
CA SER A 254 -10.31 13.50 7.84
C SER A 254 -11.49 12.59 7.47
N ASN A 255 -12.12 12.02 8.48
CA ASN A 255 -13.17 11.00 8.35
C ASN A 255 -14.08 10.98 9.59
N GLY A 256 -14.99 10.01 9.68
CA GLY A 256 -15.94 9.87 10.78
C GLY A 256 -15.42 9.19 12.05
N ASP A 257 -14.11 8.96 12.20
CA ASP A 257 -13.57 8.31 13.40
C ASP A 257 -13.64 9.24 14.61
N SER A 258 -14.49 8.89 15.57
CA SER A 258 -14.70 9.65 16.82
C SER A 258 -13.81 9.23 17.98
N ASN A 259 -12.83 8.37 17.75
CA ASN A 259 -11.85 8.06 18.78
C ASN A 259 -10.89 9.24 18.97
N ASN A 260 -10.33 9.35 20.18
CA ASN A 260 -9.31 10.33 20.49
C ASN A 260 -7.91 9.82 20.07
N ASP A 261 -6.98 10.73 19.98
CA ASP A 261 -5.54 10.59 19.92
C ASP A 261 -5.00 9.58 18.86
N TYR A 262 -3.84 9.87 18.34
CA TYR A 262 -2.92 8.87 17.78
C TYR A 262 -1.82 8.62 18.84
N SER A 263 -1.68 7.38 19.31
CA SER A 263 -0.67 7.00 20.31
C SER A 263 0.29 6.00 19.68
N ASP A 264 1.53 6.43 19.43
CA ASP A 264 2.57 5.64 18.75
C ASP A 264 2.05 5.00 17.44
N TRP A 265 1.19 5.73 16.73
CA TRP A 265 0.63 5.20 15.50
C TRP A 265 1.60 5.34 14.34
N GLN A 266 1.88 4.24 13.69
CA GLN A 266 2.73 4.20 12.50
C GLN A 266 1.89 4.35 11.24
N PHE A 267 2.21 5.34 10.43
CA PHE A 267 1.81 5.44 9.02
C PHE A 267 2.97 5.02 8.14
N ASN A 268 2.66 4.48 6.96
CA ASN A 268 3.65 4.16 5.95
C ASN A 268 3.33 4.89 4.64
N THR A 269 4.37 5.24 3.89
CA THR A 269 4.26 5.70 2.50
C THR A 269 5.34 5.08 1.64
N VAL A 270 5.00 4.73 0.41
CA VAL A 270 5.83 4.06 -0.59
C VAL A 270 6.13 4.94 -1.79
#